data_282a32e0398c52df1f5b5723cd97138f
#
_entry.id   282a32e0398c52df1f5b5723cd97138f
#
_cell.length_a   1.000
_cell.length_b   1.000
_cell.length_c   1.000
_cell.angle_alpha   90.00
_cell.angle_beta   90.00
_cell.angle_gamma   90.00
#
_symmetry.space_group_name_H-M   'P 1'
#
loop_
_entity.id
_entity.type
_entity.pdbx_description
1 polymer ?
#
loop_
_entity_poly.entity_id
_entity_poly.type
_entity_poly.pdbx_seq_one_letter_code
_entity_poly.pdbx_strand_id
1 'polypeptide(L)'
;MADLVDFVVLSLLPSWCWFTIADSLRTGDSPAHIARRFCDEHWRDRPDYLAALRSRAAIAVGRGAEHGLRAITWSDAAYPLALTTIPDPPAVLWTRGQTAALDAMSVAVVGSRAASPYALSVAEQLAFDLSRAGLVVVSGLARGVDSAAHRGTIAAGGATIAVLGSGADVIYPKEHEGLASEIEKAGAVVSELAPGAPPLAHFFPLRNRIISGLSRAVIVVEANEKSGSLITARCALEQGRDVLAVPGNVLSGRNRGSHALLRDGAKIVESADDILEELGMLVRPRLPFPAAPPDPVLASLTPGEPSDLDTIADRSGLSPAKLLPRLFELELRGSIARVGGGRFVRVDRSC
;
A
#
# COMPACT_ATOMS: atom_id res chain seq x y z
N MET A 1 17.08 27.94 3.58
CA MET A 1 17.74 26.97 4.48
C MET A 1 17.32 27.08 5.95
N ALA A 2 17.25 28.28 6.53
CA ALA A 2 16.83 28.42 7.93
C ALA A 2 15.41 27.88 8.18
N ASP A 3 14.49 28.15 7.28
CA ASP A 3 13.08 27.71 7.36
C ASP A 3 12.95 26.17 7.34
N LEU A 4 13.71 25.46 6.49
CA LEU A 4 13.71 23.99 6.46
C LEU A 4 14.17 23.39 7.80
N VAL A 5 15.22 23.94 8.41
CA VAL A 5 15.71 23.46 9.71
C VAL A 5 14.62 23.58 10.78
N ASP A 6 13.88 24.70 10.80
CA ASP A 6 12.80 24.90 11.78
C ASP A 6 11.61 23.94 11.52
N PHE A 7 11.24 23.63 10.27
CA PHE A 7 10.27 22.56 9.97
C PHE A 7 10.74 21.19 10.43
N VAL A 8 12.02 20.86 10.22
CA VAL A 8 12.58 19.60 10.71
C VAL A 8 12.59 19.56 12.25
N VAL A 9 12.83 20.69 12.93
CA VAL A 9 12.67 20.78 14.39
C VAL A 9 11.26 20.38 14.81
N LEU A 10 10.22 20.86 14.12
CA LEU A 10 8.83 20.48 14.44
C LEU A 10 8.60 18.97 14.29
N SER A 11 9.16 18.33 13.27
CA SER A 11 9.05 16.86 13.08
C SER A 11 9.81 16.05 14.13
N LEU A 12 10.79 16.65 14.80
CA LEU A 12 11.56 16.01 15.90
C LEU A 12 10.88 16.13 17.26
N LEU A 13 9.83 16.95 17.38
CA LEU A 13 9.02 17.04 18.59
C LEU A 13 8.17 15.77 18.77
N PRO A 14 7.83 15.39 20.02
CA PRO A 14 7.02 14.21 20.29
C PRO A 14 5.66 14.24 19.58
N SER A 15 5.13 13.07 19.21
CA SER A 15 3.89 12.94 18.43
C SER A 15 2.66 13.56 19.10
N TRP A 16 2.62 13.68 20.42
CA TRP A 16 1.53 14.36 21.11
C TRP A 16 1.46 15.87 20.84
N CYS A 17 2.55 16.47 20.30
CA CYS A 17 2.57 17.87 19.87
C CYS A 17 1.98 18.08 18.47
N TRP A 18 1.91 17.06 17.62
CA TRP A 18 1.69 17.21 16.18
C TRP A 18 0.36 17.84 15.82
N PHE A 19 -0.70 17.50 16.54
CA PHE A 19 -2.00 18.13 16.33
C PHE A 19 -1.95 19.66 16.53
N THR A 20 -1.38 20.10 17.65
CA THR A 20 -1.27 21.55 17.97
C THR A 20 -0.28 22.27 17.03
N ILE A 21 0.79 21.56 16.60
CA ILE A 21 1.70 22.09 15.56
C ILE A 21 0.95 22.31 14.26
N ALA A 22 0.17 21.33 13.82
CA ALA A 22 -0.63 21.44 12.61
C ALA A 22 -1.60 22.60 12.65
N ASP A 23 -2.29 22.79 13.77
CA ASP A 23 -3.22 23.89 13.96
C ASP A 23 -2.52 25.24 13.89
N SER A 24 -1.35 25.36 14.54
CA SER A 24 -0.53 26.59 14.47
C SER A 24 0.01 26.87 13.06
N LEU A 25 0.36 25.83 12.30
CA LEU A 25 0.77 25.99 10.89
C LEU A 25 -0.40 26.47 10.01
N ARG A 26 -1.62 25.96 10.26
CA ARG A 26 -2.84 26.39 9.54
C ARG A 26 -3.20 27.85 9.82
N THR A 27 -2.94 28.33 11.05
CA THR A 27 -3.16 29.75 11.41
C THR A 27 -2.05 30.68 10.93
N GLY A 28 -1.00 30.14 10.30
CA GLY A 28 0.07 30.93 9.68
C GLY A 28 1.23 31.27 10.63
N ASP A 29 1.33 30.62 11.78
CA ASP A 29 2.47 30.76 12.67
C ASP A 29 3.76 30.28 11.99
N SER A 30 4.87 30.99 12.18
CA SER A 30 6.16 30.53 11.64
C SER A 30 6.68 29.30 12.38
N PRO A 31 7.33 28.33 11.68
CA PRO A 31 7.88 27.13 12.31
C PRO A 31 8.83 27.44 13.48
N ALA A 32 9.66 28.49 13.35
CA ALA A 32 10.56 28.94 14.39
C ALA A 32 9.82 29.44 15.65
N HIS A 33 8.69 30.14 15.47
CA HIS A 33 7.85 30.61 16.57
C HIS A 33 7.19 29.45 17.29
N ILE A 34 6.61 28.52 16.53
CA ILE A 34 5.99 27.30 17.06
C ILE A 34 7.00 26.49 17.88
N ALA A 35 8.19 26.21 17.32
CA ALA A 35 9.23 25.45 18.01
C ALA A 35 9.66 26.08 19.32
N ARG A 36 9.84 27.42 19.33
CA ARG A 36 10.20 28.17 20.54
C ARG A 36 9.10 28.07 21.59
N ARG A 37 7.86 28.40 21.22
CA ARG A 37 6.70 28.34 22.12
C ARG A 37 6.58 26.96 22.80
N PHE A 38 6.63 25.87 22.02
CA PHE A 38 6.56 24.52 22.58
C PHE A 38 7.71 24.21 23.53
N CYS A 39 8.94 24.62 23.20
CA CYS A 39 10.09 24.40 24.07
C CYS A 39 9.96 25.21 25.38
N ASP A 40 9.53 26.46 25.31
CA ASP A 40 9.34 27.33 26.47
C ASP A 40 8.20 26.85 27.40
N GLU A 41 7.15 26.23 26.84
CA GLU A 41 6.01 25.72 27.58
C GLU A 41 6.29 24.36 28.25
N HIS A 42 6.93 23.43 27.54
CA HIS A 42 7.04 22.04 27.96
C HIS A 42 8.43 21.60 28.45
N TRP A 43 9.49 22.36 28.16
CA TRP A 43 10.88 22.05 28.53
C TRP A 43 11.59 23.25 29.18
N ARG A 44 10.89 23.99 30.03
CA ARG A 44 11.44 25.16 30.75
C ARG A 44 12.67 24.85 31.57
N ASP A 45 12.76 23.63 32.08
CA ASP A 45 13.89 23.11 32.87
C ASP A 45 15.09 22.68 31.97
N ARG A 46 14.97 22.78 30.65
CA ARG A 46 15.98 22.43 29.66
C ARG A 46 16.21 23.56 28.66
N PRO A 47 16.88 24.65 29.07
CA PRO A 47 17.04 25.85 28.23
C PRO A 47 17.75 25.57 26.90
N ASP A 48 18.62 24.53 26.86
CA ASP A 48 19.36 24.13 25.65
C ASP A 48 18.57 23.17 24.73
N TYR A 49 17.34 22.79 25.09
CA TYR A 49 16.60 21.75 24.34
C TYR A 49 16.32 22.16 22.90
N LEU A 50 15.89 23.41 22.67
CA LEU A 50 15.67 23.94 21.32
C LEU A 50 16.97 23.97 20.50
N ALA A 51 18.09 24.37 21.11
CA ALA A 51 19.39 24.36 20.45
C ALA A 51 19.82 22.94 20.06
N ALA A 52 19.61 21.97 20.94
CA ALA A 52 19.86 20.55 20.68
C ALA A 52 18.99 20.02 19.52
N LEU A 53 17.69 20.39 19.48
CA LEU A 53 16.80 20.02 18.39
C LEU A 53 17.26 20.63 17.05
N ARG A 54 17.66 21.90 17.03
CA ARG A 54 18.20 22.56 15.83
C ARG A 54 19.48 21.91 15.33
N SER A 55 20.38 21.51 16.24
CA SER A 55 21.58 20.77 15.85
C SER A 55 21.25 19.41 15.21
N ARG A 56 20.30 18.68 15.80
CA ARG A 56 19.80 17.42 15.22
C ARG A 56 19.12 17.64 13.87
N ALA A 57 18.32 18.68 13.73
CA ALA A 57 17.66 19.05 12.48
C ALA A 57 18.67 19.39 11.38
N ALA A 58 19.72 20.16 11.70
CA ALA A 58 20.80 20.49 10.77
C ALA A 58 21.55 19.23 10.29
N ILE A 59 21.84 18.29 11.20
CA ILE A 59 22.43 16.99 10.84
C ILE A 59 21.49 16.20 9.91
N ALA A 60 20.19 16.17 10.20
CA ALA A 60 19.20 15.49 9.36
C ALA A 60 19.11 16.11 7.96
N VAL A 61 19.14 17.44 7.86
CA VAL A 61 19.16 18.14 6.56
C VAL A 61 20.43 17.80 5.78
N GLY A 62 21.60 17.82 6.42
CA GLY A 62 22.87 17.44 5.80
C GLY A 62 22.83 16.00 5.28
N ARG A 63 22.41 15.05 6.11
CA ARG A 63 22.25 13.65 5.72
C ARG A 63 21.24 13.47 4.57
N GLY A 64 20.13 14.20 4.61
CA GLY A 64 19.15 14.17 3.51
C GLY A 64 19.78 14.58 2.17
N ALA A 65 20.58 15.64 2.17
CA ALA A 65 21.30 16.09 0.98
C ALA A 65 22.33 15.05 0.48
N GLU A 66 23.10 14.44 1.38
CA GLU A 66 24.07 13.39 1.05
C GLU A 66 23.42 12.15 0.41
N HIS A 67 22.18 11.82 0.80
CA HIS A 67 21.43 10.69 0.26
C HIS A 67 20.47 11.06 -0.89
N GLY A 68 20.56 12.29 -1.41
CA GLY A 68 19.70 12.75 -2.50
C GLY A 68 18.21 12.83 -2.15
N LEU A 69 17.88 12.97 -0.87
CA LEU A 69 16.49 13.15 -0.44
C LEU A 69 16.04 14.59 -0.66
N ARG A 70 14.83 14.75 -1.17
CA ARG A 70 14.15 16.04 -1.23
C ARG A 70 13.26 16.20 0.02
N ALA A 71 13.42 17.29 0.75
CA ALA A 71 12.49 17.67 1.78
C ALA A 71 11.35 18.52 1.17
N ILE A 72 10.11 18.18 1.48
CA ILE A 72 8.91 18.94 1.12
C ILE A 72 8.29 19.39 2.44
N THR A 73 8.26 20.69 2.71
CA THR A 73 7.71 21.26 3.94
C THR A 73 6.26 21.64 3.76
N TRP A 74 5.55 21.83 4.88
CA TRP A 74 4.16 22.30 4.89
C TRP A 74 3.91 23.56 4.04
N SER A 75 4.89 24.46 3.95
CA SER A 75 4.77 25.71 3.19
C SER A 75 5.11 25.59 1.71
N ASP A 76 5.63 24.44 1.26
CA ASP A 76 6.00 24.25 -0.13
C ASP A 76 4.76 24.02 -1.01
N ALA A 77 4.73 24.62 -2.19
CA ALA A 77 3.68 24.39 -3.17
C ALA A 77 3.59 22.90 -3.63
N ALA A 78 4.65 22.12 -3.45
CA ALA A 78 4.71 20.69 -3.73
C ALA A 78 4.22 19.83 -2.54
N TYR A 79 3.75 20.43 -1.45
CA TYR A 79 3.20 19.65 -0.33
C TYR A 79 1.86 19.05 -0.73
N PRO A 80 1.64 17.72 -0.52
CA PRO A 80 0.42 17.05 -0.98
C PRO A 80 -0.83 17.65 -0.36
N LEU A 81 -1.73 18.17 -1.20
CA LEU A 81 -2.98 18.80 -0.73
C LEU A 81 -3.82 17.85 0.12
N ALA A 82 -3.83 16.55 -0.21
CA ALA A 82 -4.54 15.53 0.55
C ALA A 82 -4.09 15.45 2.03
N LEU A 83 -2.81 15.71 2.31
CA LEU A 83 -2.29 15.69 3.68
C LEU A 83 -2.65 16.95 4.48
N THR A 84 -2.94 18.08 3.84
CA THR A 84 -3.34 19.29 4.57
C THR A 84 -4.65 19.13 5.33
N THR A 85 -5.47 18.16 4.91
CA THR A 85 -6.81 17.91 5.47
C THR A 85 -6.82 16.94 6.65
N ILE A 86 -5.74 16.19 6.90
CA ILE A 86 -5.69 15.27 8.03
C ILE A 86 -5.45 16.03 9.35
N PRO A 87 -5.84 15.48 10.51
CA PRO A 87 -5.73 16.18 11.79
C PRO A 87 -4.32 16.59 12.17
N ASP A 88 -3.35 15.74 11.90
CA ASP A 88 -1.95 15.86 12.28
C ASP A 88 -0.98 15.64 11.10
N PRO A 89 -1.03 16.52 10.07
CA PRO A 89 -0.17 16.41 8.90
C PRO A 89 1.32 16.51 9.26
N PRO A 90 2.20 15.80 8.55
CA PRO A 90 3.64 15.93 8.76
C PRO A 90 4.13 17.34 8.41
N ALA A 91 4.91 17.97 9.31
CA ALA A 91 5.50 19.28 9.05
C ALA A 91 6.51 19.25 7.89
N VAL A 92 7.14 18.08 7.66
CA VAL A 92 8.07 17.82 6.56
C VAL A 92 7.92 16.39 6.06
N LEU A 93 8.02 16.20 4.74
CA LEU A 93 8.13 14.90 4.09
C LEU A 93 9.50 14.80 3.42
N TRP A 94 10.24 13.76 3.76
CA TRP A 94 11.46 13.37 3.06
C TRP A 94 11.08 12.42 1.93
N THR A 95 11.51 12.77 0.72
CA THR A 95 11.07 12.05 -0.48
C THR A 95 12.23 11.71 -1.38
N ARG A 96 12.12 10.61 -2.11
CA ARG A 96 12.96 10.27 -3.26
C ARG A 96 12.09 9.64 -4.35
N GLY A 97 12.53 9.79 -5.60
CA GLY A 97 11.77 9.40 -6.78
C GLY A 97 10.92 10.53 -7.35
N GLN A 98 9.81 10.17 -7.97
CA GLN A 98 8.96 11.07 -8.74
C GLN A 98 7.86 11.68 -7.87
N THR A 99 8.11 12.84 -7.30
CA THR A 99 7.19 13.52 -6.35
C THR A 99 5.85 13.94 -6.97
N ALA A 100 5.75 14.03 -8.30
CA ALA A 100 4.48 14.32 -8.99
C ALA A 100 3.39 13.27 -8.66
N ALA A 101 3.76 12.04 -8.27
CA ALA A 101 2.82 11.03 -7.84
C ALA A 101 2.06 11.41 -6.55
N LEU A 102 2.59 12.33 -5.74
CA LEU A 102 2.00 12.74 -4.47
C LEU A 102 0.72 13.59 -4.64
N ASP A 103 0.56 14.26 -5.79
CA ASP A 103 -0.60 15.09 -6.10
C ASP A 103 -1.67 14.35 -6.92
N ALA A 104 -1.36 13.13 -7.38
CA ALA A 104 -2.27 12.34 -8.18
C ALA A 104 -3.35 11.67 -7.31
N MET A 105 -4.51 11.39 -7.93
CA MET A 105 -5.56 10.62 -7.26
C MET A 105 -5.03 9.25 -6.88
N SER A 106 -5.13 8.91 -5.60
CA SER A 106 -4.54 7.69 -5.07
C SER A 106 -5.46 6.93 -4.12
N VAL A 107 -5.20 5.64 -3.99
CA VAL A 107 -5.86 4.74 -3.04
C VAL A 107 -4.82 3.92 -2.28
N ALA A 108 -5.10 3.61 -1.02
CA ALA A 108 -4.24 2.76 -0.23
C ALA A 108 -4.64 1.30 -0.35
N VAL A 109 -3.68 0.41 -0.59
CA VAL A 109 -3.87 -1.05 -0.53
C VAL A 109 -3.01 -1.58 0.59
N VAL A 110 -3.66 -2.10 1.66
CA VAL A 110 -2.98 -2.53 2.89
C VAL A 110 -3.51 -3.88 3.37
N GLY A 111 -2.72 -4.57 4.20
CA GLY A 111 -3.17 -5.84 4.76
C GLY A 111 -2.12 -6.56 5.59
N SER A 112 -2.29 -7.88 5.69
CA SER A 112 -1.45 -8.77 6.47
C SER A 112 -0.01 -8.82 5.97
N ARG A 113 0.95 -8.74 6.90
CA ARG A 113 2.38 -8.98 6.61
C ARG A 113 2.68 -10.46 6.34
N ALA A 114 1.87 -11.35 6.90
CA ALA A 114 1.91 -12.80 6.67
C ALA A 114 0.73 -13.23 5.80
N ALA A 115 0.54 -12.54 4.68
CA ALA A 115 -0.57 -12.72 3.78
C ALA A 115 -0.62 -14.15 3.19
N SER A 116 -1.84 -14.65 3.00
CA SER A 116 -2.06 -15.90 2.29
C SER A 116 -1.72 -15.75 0.78
N PRO A 117 -1.42 -16.83 0.06
CA PRO A 117 -1.23 -16.78 -1.39
C PRO A 117 -2.41 -16.13 -2.12
N TYR A 118 -3.64 -16.38 -1.65
CA TYR A 118 -4.85 -15.73 -2.15
C TYR A 118 -4.77 -14.21 -1.98
N ALA A 119 -4.46 -13.74 -0.76
CA ALA A 119 -4.39 -12.30 -0.48
C ALA A 119 -3.28 -11.60 -1.27
N LEU A 120 -2.14 -12.27 -1.50
CA LEU A 120 -1.07 -11.75 -2.35
C LEU A 120 -1.54 -11.57 -3.78
N SER A 121 -2.19 -12.60 -4.37
CA SER A 121 -2.71 -12.53 -5.74
C SER A 121 -3.80 -11.46 -5.88
N VAL A 122 -4.70 -11.34 -4.90
CA VAL A 122 -5.76 -10.31 -4.90
C VAL A 122 -5.15 -8.92 -4.83
N ALA A 123 -4.20 -8.69 -3.92
CA ALA A 123 -3.54 -7.39 -3.76
C ALA A 123 -2.80 -6.97 -5.03
N GLU A 124 -2.07 -7.90 -5.66
CA GLU A 124 -1.35 -7.67 -6.89
C GLU A 124 -2.29 -7.35 -8.04
N GLN A 125 -3.37 -8.14 -8.21
CA GLN A 125 -4.35 -7.93 -9.28
C GLN A 125 -5.13 -6.62 -9.10
N LEU A 126 -5.63 -6.33 -7.90
CA LEU A 126 -6.34 -5.08 -7.62
C LEU A 126 -5.43 -3.87 -7.91
N ALA A 127 -4.18 -3.88 -7.42
CA ALA A 127 -3.24 -2.80 -7.65
C ALA A 127 -2.89 -2.63 -9.13
N PHE A 128 -2.76 -3.73 -9.87
CA PHE A 128 -2.57 -3.71 -11.33
C PHE A 128 -3.75 -3.03 -12.03
N ASP A 129 -4.98 -3.46 -11.73
CA ASP A 129 -6.20 -2.94 -12.37
C ASP A 129 -6.45 -1.47 -12.01
N LEU A 130 -6.27 -1.08 -10.74
CA LEU A 130 -6.38 0.31 -10.28
C LEU A 130 -5.37 1.23 -10.97
N SER A 131 -4.15 0.74 -11.11
CA SER A 131 -3.09 1.44 -11.84
C SER A 131 -3.45 1.63 -13.32
N ARG A 132 -4.01 0.59 -13.96
CA ARG A 132 -4.52 0.67 -15.35
C ARG A 132 -5.68 1.64 -15.49
N ALA A 133 -6.43 1.89 -14.43
CA ALA A 133 -7.47 2.91 -14.37
C ALA A 133 -6.92 4.34 -14.11
N GLY A 134 -5.60 4.49 -13.94
CA GLY A 134 -4.93 5.78 -13.75
C GLY A 134 -4.78 6.21 -12.29
N LEU A 135 -5.05 5.32 -11.32
CA LEU A 135 -4.86 5.60 -9.91
C LEU A 135 -3.43 5.30 -9.45
N VAL A 136 -2.94 6.11 -8.54
CA VAL A 136 -1.71 5.84 -7.80
C VAL A 136 -2.02 4.94 -6.61
N VAL A 137 -1.22 3.89 -6.40
CA VAL A 137 -1.37 3.00 -5.25
C VAL A 137 -0.42 3.41 -4.15
N VAL A 138 -0.96 3.67 -2.96
CA VAL A 138 -0.17 4.00 -1.75
C VAL A 138 -0.12 2.78 -0.85
N SER A 139 1.06 2.45 -0.34
CA SER A 139 1.21 1.40 0.66
C SER A 139 2.44 1.61 1.54
N GLY A 140 2.75 0.66 2.41
CA GLY A 140 3.76 0.83 3.44
C GLY A 140 5.06 0.07 3.24
N LEU A 141 5.28 -0.52 2.09
CA LEU A 141 6.46 -1.34 1.78
C LEU A 141 6.67 -2.52 2.75
N ALA A 142 5.67 -2.90 3.53
CA ALA A 142 5.75 -4.06 4.40
C ALA A 142 5.73 -5.38 3.60
N ARG A 143 6.11 -6.49 4.24
CA ARG A 143 5.89 -7.82 3.67
C ARG A 143 4.41 -8.05 3.38
N GLY A 144 4.11 -9.01 2.53
CA GLY A 144 2.74 -9.45 2.27
C GLY A 144 1.98 -8.52 1.34
N VAL A 145 0.80 -8.07 1.75
CA VAL A 145 -0.11 -7.27 0.92
C VAL A 145 0.54 -6.02 0.36
N ASP A 146 1.25 -5.25 1.19
CA ASP A 146 1.87 -3.98 0.77
C ASP A 146 2.84 -4.20 -0.41
N SER A 147 3.75 -5.18 -0.28
CA SER A 147 4.72 -5.48 -1.34
C SER A 147 4.06 -6.06 -2.60
N ALA A 148 2.98 -6.83 -2.47
CA ALA A 148 2.22 -7.34 -3.61
C ALA A 148 1.51 -6.19 -4.36
N ALA A 149 0.91 -5.25 -3.64
CA ALA A 149 0.29 -4.07 -4.22
C ALA A 149 1.30 -3.21 -5.01
N HIS A 150 2.49 -2.95 -4.45
CA HIS A 150 3.54 -2.23 -5.18
C HIS A 150 3.96 -2.95 -6.47
N ARG A 151 4.15 -4.29 -6.42
CA ARG A 151 4.52 -5.08 -7.60
C ARG A 151 3.44 -5.05 -8.68
N GLY A 152 2.17 -5.23 -8.30
CA GLY A 152 1.05 -5.15 -9.24
C GLY A 152 0.98 -3.79 -9.95
N THR A 153 1.18 -2.70 -9.22
CA THR A 153 1.21 -1.35 -9.79
C THR A 153 2.37 -1.17 -10.77
N ILE A 154 3.59 -1.59 -10.40
CA ILE A 154 4.78 -1.50 -11.25
C ILE A 154 4.59 -2.38 -12.50
N ALA A 155 4.06 -3.58 -12.37
CA ALA A 155 3.76 -4.46 -13.51
C ALA A 155 2.77 -3.87 -14.49
N ALA A 156 1.83 -3.01 -14.01
CA ALA A 156 0.92 -2.25 -14.85
C ALA A 156 1.55 -1.02 -15.53
N GLY A 157 2.80 -0.69 -15.19
CA GLY A 157 3.49 0.52 -15.65
C GLY A 157 3.03 1.81 -14.96
N GLY A 158 2.38 1.71 -13.81
CA GLY A 158 1.85 2.86 -13.09
C GLY A 158 2.69 3.34 -11.93
N ALA A 159 2.26 4.44 -11.31
CA ALA A 159 2.94 5.07 -10.19
C ALA A 159 2.46 4.51 -8.84
N THR A 160 3.40 4.30 -7.91
CA THR A 160 3.09 3.87 -6.55
C THR A 160 3.91 4.66 -5.52
N ILE A 161 3.33 4.84 -4.33
CA ILE A 161 3.97 5.58 -3.23
C ILE A 161 4.19 4.65 -2.05
N ALA A 162 5.46 4.49 -1.65
CA ALA A 162 5.83 3.78 -0.44
C ALA A 162 6.02 4.76 0.71
N VAL A 163 5.18 4.69 1.73
CA VAL A 163 5.34 5.48 2.96
C VAL A 163 6.12 4.65 3.97
N LEU A 164 7.21 5.15 4.53
CA LEU A 164 8.08 4.39 5.42
C LEU A 164 7.87 4.72 6.90
N GLY A 165 8.09 3.73 7.78
CA GLY A 165 8.20 3.89 9.23
C GLY A 165 9.66 3.94 9.70
N SER A 166 10.55 4.44 8.85
CA SER A 166 11.98 4.69 9.05
C SER A 166 12.36 5.93 8.24
N GLY A 167 13.58 6.44 8.35
CA GLY A 167 14.06 7.49 7.43
C GLY A 167 13.93 7.05 5.96
N ALA A 168 13.70 7.99 5.06
CA ALA A 168 13.53 7.68 3.64
C ALA A 168 14.80 7.07 2.99
N ASP A 169 15.96 7.22 3.64
CA ASP A 169 17.24 6.59 3.31
C ASP A 169 17.44 5.21 3.97
N VAL A 170 16.51 4.75 4.81
CA VAL A 170 16.61 3.49 5.56
C VAL A 170 15.46 2.57 5.15
N ILE A 171 15.72 1.69 4.19
CA ILE A 171 14.69 0.76 3.70
C ILE A 171 14.45 -0.38 4.70
N TYR A 172 13.18 -0.59 5.04
CA TYR A 172 12.75 -1.69 5.89
C TYR A 172 11.43 -2.29 5.37
N PRO A 173 11.33 -3.63 5.24
CA PRO A 173 12.37 -4.62 5.53
C PRO A 173 13.50 -4.57 4.48
N LYS A 174 14.70 -5.00 4.85
CA LYS A 174 15.90 -4.90 4.02
C LYS A 174 15.79 -5.65 2.69
N GLU A 175 15.09 -6.78 2.67
CA GLU A 175 14.81 -7.55 1.46
C GLU A 175 13.99 -6.78 0.40
N HIS A 176 13.38 -5.65 0.75
CA HIS A 176 12.62 -4.79 -0.16
C HIS A 176 13.45 -3.63 -0.75
N GLU A 177 14.78 -3.60 -0.57
CA GLU A 177 15.65 -2.57 -1.18
C GLU A 177 15.49 -2.52 -2.71
N GLY A 178 15.43 -3.69 -3.36
CA GLY A 178 15.18 -3.78 -4.81
C GLY A 178 13.82 -3.22 -5.20
N LEU A 179 12.75 -3.59 -4.47
CA LEU A 179 11.41 -3.07 -4.71
C LEU A 179 11.32 -1.55 -4.46
N ALA A 180 11.99 -1.04 -3.42
CA ALA A 180 12.06 0.40 -3.16
C ALA A 180 12.70 1.15 -4.33
N SER A 181 13.77 0.61 -4.91
CA SER A 181 14.42 1.19 -6.08
C SER A 181 13.52 1.19 -7.34
N GLU A 182 12.69 0.17 -7.51
CA GLU A 182 11.69 0.14 -8.59
C GLU A 182 10.58 1.18 -8.34
N ILE A 183 10.12 1.32 -7.09
CA ILE A 183 9.13 2.32 -6.69
C ILE A 183 9.65 3.74 -6.95
N GLU A 184 10.92 4.03 -6.65
CA GLU A 184 11.52 5.34 -6.94
C GLU A 184 11.49 5.71 -8.42
N LYS A 185 11.64 4.72 -9.30
CA LYS A 185 11.58 4.94 -10.75
C LYS A 185 10.16 5.18 -11.25
N ALA A 186 9.18 4.50 -10.65
CA ALA A 186 7.77 4.56 -11.06
C ALA A 186 6.96 5.62 -10.31
N GLY A 187 7.38 5.99 -9.10
CA GLY A 187 6.66 6.87 -8.18
C GLY A 187 7.57 7.40 -7.09
N ALA A 188 7.18 7.35 -5.82
CA ALA A 188 7.94 7.94 -4.73
C ALA A 188 8.06 7.04 -3.49
N VAL A 189 9.18 7.16 -2.81
CA VAL A 189 9.38 6.70 -1.43
C VAL A 189 9.36 7.91 -0.53
N VAL A 190 8.53 7.89 0.52
CA VAL A 190 8.33 9.04 1.41
C VAL A 190 8.41 8.64 2.87
N SER A 191 8.87 9.56 3.71
CA SER A 191 8.88 9.42 5.16
C SER A 191 8.75 10.78 5.86
N GLU A 192 8.05 10.82 6.98
CA GLU A 192 8.03 11.94 7.91
C GLU A 192 9.27 11.95 8.81
N LEU A 193 9.87 10.79 9.01
CA LEU A 193 10.99 10.63 9.93
C LEU A 193 12.28 11.20 9.33
N ALA A 194 13.08 11.81 10.20
CA ALA A 194 14.37 12.37 9.80
C ALA A 194 15.26 11.29 9.12
N PRO A 195 16.06 11.69 8.12
CA PRO A 195 17.05 10.80 7.50
C PRO A 195 17.92 10.12 8.55
N GLY A 196 18.13 8.81 8.38
CA GLY A 196 18.85 7.96 9.34
C GLY A 196 17.99 7.40 10.48
N ALA A 197 16.72 7.75 10.58
CA ALA A 197 15.84 7.20 11.61
C ALA A 197 15.67 5.67 11.42
N PRO A 198 15.97 4.85 12.46
CA PRO A 198 15.82 3.41 12.36
C PRO A 198 14.35 2.98 12.37
N PRO A 199 14.03 1.76 11.87
CA PRO A 199 12.67 1.23 11.84
C PRO A 199 12.24 0.74 13.23
N LEU A 200 11.78 1.63 14.09
CA LEU A 200 11.30 1.30 15.43
C LEU A 200 9.80 0.94 15.40
N ALA A 201 9.40 -0.02 16.24
CA ALA A 201 8.05 -0.58 16.23
C ALA A 201 6.93 0.49 16.34
N HIS A 202 7.14 1.53 17.16
CA HIS A 202 6.17 2.60 17.38
C HIS A 202 6.03 3.58 16.19
N PHE A 203 6.97 3.60 15.25
CA PHE A 203 6.87 4.46 14.07
C PHE A 203 5.90 3.91 13.01
N PHE A 204 5.68 2.60 12.95
CA PHE A 204 4.78 2.01 11.95
C PHE A 204 3.32 2.43 12.12
N PRO A 205 2.73 2.41 13.34
CA PRO A 205 1.39 2.97 13.56
C PRO A 205 1.30 4.45 13.22
N LEU A 206 2.28 5.26 13.61
CA LEU A 206 2.30 6.70 13.34
C LEU A 206 2.33 7.01 11.84
N ARG A 207 3.10 6.24 11.06
CA ARG A 207 3.17 6.36 9.62
C ARG A 207 1.84 6.07 8.92
N ASN A 208 1.00 5.17 9.46
CA ASN A 208 -0.21 4.71 8.79
C ASN A 208 -1.20 5.85 8.48
N ARG A 209 -1.23 6.92 9.28
CA ARG A 209 -2.05 8.11 9.01
C ARG A 209 -1.64 8.85 7.74
N ILE A 210 -0.38 8.71 7.32
CA ILE A 210 0.11 9.31 6.06
C ILE A 210 -0.32 8.45 4.88
N ILE A 211 -0.36 7.12 5.02
CA ILE A 211 -0.89 6.21 3.98
C ILE A 211 -2.35 6.56 3.69
N SER A 212 -3.20 6.59 4.73
CA SER A 212 -4.60 6.96 4.57
C SER A 212 -4.78 8.41 4.15
N GLY A 213 -3.97 9.33 4.68
CA GLY A 213 -4.03 10.75 4.40
C GLY A 213 -3.72 11.12 2.95
N LEU A 214 -2.79 10.41 2.31
CA LEU A 214 -2.51 10.56 0.88
C LEU A 214 -3.63 10.00 0.00
N SER A 215 -4.48 9.11 0.52
CA SER A 215 -5.40 8.30 -0.27
C SER A 215 -6.85 8.79 -0.17
N ARG A 216 -7.63 8.56 -1.23
CA ARG A 216 -9.09 8.80 -1.23
C ARG A 216 -9.84 7.70 -0.50
N ALA A 217 -9.34 6.47 -0.59
CA ALA A 217 -9.90 5.31 0.07
C ALA A 217 -8.80 4.35 0.54
N VAL A 218 -9.11 3.52 1.55
CA VAL A 218 -8.23 2.48 2.06
C VAL A 218 -8.85 1.11 1.84
N ILE A 219 -8.18 0.27 1.07
CA ILE A 219 -8.59 -1.10 0.77
C ILE A 219 -7.82 -2.07 1.67
N VAL A 220 -8.54 -2.82 2.50
CA VAL A 220 -7.97 -3.84 3.39
C VAL A 220 -8.18 -5.22 2.76
N VAL A 221 -7.09 -5.84 2.24
CA VAL A 221 -7.18 -7.11 1.50
C VAL A 221 -7.28 -8.31 2.44
N GLU A 222 -6.41 -8.42 3.43
CA GLU A 222 -6.46 -9.48 4.45
C GLU A 222 -6.03 -8.88 5.79
N ALA A 223 -6.85 -9.04 6.82
CA ALA A 223 -6.51 -8.61 8.17
C ALA A 223 -7.10 -9.55 9.21
N ASN A 224 -6.27 -10.02 10.16
CA ASN A 224 -6.76 -10.59 11.40
C ASN A 224 -7.12 -9.49 12.40
N GLU A 225 -7.72 -9.85 13.54
CA GLU A 225 -8.18 -8.92 14.58
C GLU A 225 -7.07 -8.01 15.16
N LYS A 226 -5.81 -8.43 15.08
CA LYS A 226 -4.64 -7.70 15.60
C LYS A 226 -3.76 -7.11 14.50
N SER A 227 -4.25 -7.07 13.26
CA SER A 227 -3.48 -6.57 12.12
C SER A 227 -3.23 -5.07 12.22
N GLY A 228 -1.99 -4.64 11.96
CA GLY A 228 -1.63 -3.23 11.87
C GLY A 228 -2.36 -2.47 10.75
N SER A 229 -2.88 -3.16 9.73
CA SER A 229 -3.70 -2.57 8.66
C SER A 229 -5.03 -2.03 9.17
N LEU A 230 -5.58 -2.58 10.27
CA LEU A 230 -6.77 -2.03 10.93
C LEU A 230 -6.52 -0.65 11.55
N ILE A 231 -5.26 -0.35 11.92
CA ILE A 231 -4.89 1.01 12.36
C ILE A 231 -4.99 1.98 11.19
N THR A 232 -4.52 1.58 9.99
CA THR A 232 -4.67 2.40 8.77
C THR A 232 -6.14 2.64 8.43
N ALA A 233 -6.99 1.61 8.54
CA ALA A 233 -8.44 1.74 8.35
C ALA A 233 -9.07 2.72 9.35
N ARG A 234 -8.66 2.67 10.63
CA ARG A 234 -9.12 3.62 11.64
C ARG A 234 -8.68 5.05 11.32
N CYS A 235 -7.40 5.25 10.98
CA CYS A 235 -6.91 6.57 10.55
C CYS A 235 -7.72 7.10 9.34
N ALA A 236 -8.07 6.23 8.38
CA ALA A 236 -8.90 6.60 7.24
C ALA A 236 -10.27 7.14 7.68
N LEU A 237 -10.96 6.43 8.57
CA LEU A 237 -12.26 6.87 9.10
C LEU A 237 -12.16 8.20 9.86
N GLU A 238 -11.13 8.37 10.70
CA GLU A 238 -10.87 9.63 11.42
C GLU A 238 -10.57 10.80 10.49
N GLN A 239 -10.06 10.51 9.29
CA GLN A 239 -9.73 11.47 8.24
C GLN A 239 -10.87 11.66 7.22
N GLY A 240 -12.04 11.01 7.41
CA GLY A 240 -13.17 11.07 6.47
C GLY A 240 -12.88 10.42 5.12
N ARG A 241 -12.03 9.37 5.10
CA ARG A 241 -11.74 8.57 3.92
C ARG A 241 -12.56 7.29 3.92
N ASP A 242 -12.91 6.80 2.75
CA ASP A 242 -13.64 5.55 2.61
C ASP A 242 -12.77 4.35 2.98
N VAL A 243 -13.39 3.37 3.64
CA VAL A 243 -12.76 2.10 3.98
C VAL A 243 -13.51 0.99 3.27
N LEU A 244 -12.76 0.22 2.50
CA LEU A 244 -13.26 -0.93 1.77
C LEU A 244 -12.50 -2.19 2.22
N ALA A 245 -13.14 -3.36 2.14
CA ALA A 245 -12.51 -4.59 2.57
C ALA A 245 -12.80 -5.75 1.60
N VAL A 246 -11.76 -6.52 1.35
CA VAL A 246 -11.87 -7.75 0.55
C VAL A 246 -12.40 -8.87 1.44
N PRO A 247 -13.46 -9.59 1.00
CA PRO A 247 -13.94 -10.78 1.70
C PRO A 247 -12.92 -11.90 1.60
N GLY A 248 -12.90 -12.77 2.59
CA GLY A 248 -11.95 -13.87 2.60
C GLY A 248 -12.48 -15.11 3.29
N ASN A 249 -11.64 -16.13 3.39
CA ASN A 249 -12.03 -17.41 3.96
C ASN A 249 -12.36 -17.29 5.46
N VAL A 250 -13.58 -17.69 5.83
CA VAL A 250 -14.09 -17.62 7.20
C VAL A 250 -13.45 -18.65 8.13
N LEU A 251 -12.96 -19.77 7.61
CA LEU A 251 -12.40 -20.87 8.40
C LEU A 251 -10.95 -20.63 8.82
N SER A 252 -10.20 -19.81 8.06
CA SER A 252 -8.78 -19.59 8.31
C SER A 252 -8.46 -18.68 9.49
N GLY A 253 -9.44 -17.88 9.95
CA GLY A 253 -9.25 -16.85 10.96
C GLY A 253 -8.44 -15.63 10.50
N ARG A 254 -7.83 -15.69 9.31
CA ARG A 254 -6.96 -14.62 8.76
C ARG A 254 -7.72 -13.35 8.39
N ASN A 255 -9.01 -13.48 8.10
CA ASN A 255 -9.87 -12.38 7.62
C ASN A 255 -10.84 -11.85 8.68
N ARG A 256 -10.68 -12.23 9.96
CA ARG A 256 -11.60 -11.76 11.01
C ARG A 256 -11.67 -10.25 11.14
N GLY A 257 -10.54 -9.56 10.97
CA GLY A 257 -10.48 -8.10 10.96
C GLY A 257 -11.13 -7.49 9.71
N SER A 258 -10.87 -8.04 8.51
CA SER A 258 -11.57 -7.60 7.28
C SER A 258 -13.08 -7.82 7.39
N HIS A 259 -13.52 -8.98 7.95
CA HIS A 259 -14.93 -9.26 8.18
C HIS A 259 -15.56 -8.36 9.24
N ALA A 260 -14.80 -7.90 10.24
CA ALA A 260 -15.28 -6.92 11.19
C ALA A 260 -15.54 -5.58 10.50
N LEU A 261 -14.61 -5.10 9.67
CA LEU A 261 -14.79 -3.89 8.88
C LEU A 261 -16.05 -3.97 7.99
N LEU A 262 -16.27 -5.09 7.31
CA LEU A 262 -17.49 -5.31 6.49
C LEU A 262 -18.77 -5.24 7.32
N ARG A 263 -18.78 -5.84 8.53
CA ARG A 263 -19.93 -5.74 9.44
C ARG A 263 -20.17 -4.32 9.97
N ASP A 264 -19.09 -3.56 10.11
CA ASP A 264 -19.13 -2.17 10.58
C ASP A 264 -19.47 -1.17 9.45
N GLY A 265 -19.74 -1.68 8.23
CA GLY A 265 -20.21 -0.88 7.11
C GLY A 265 -19.18 -0.56 6.04
N ALA A 266 -17.94 -1.11 6.12
CA ALA A 266 -17.00 -1.01 5.02
C ALA A 266 -17.59 -1.71 3.78
N LYS A 267 -17.41 -1.11 2.59
CA LYS A 267 -17.89 -1.72 1.35
C LYS A 267 -17.04 -2.93 0.97
N ILE A 268 -17.72 -3.93 0.40
CA ILE A 268 -17.08 -5.15 -0.11
C ILE A 268 -16.34 -4.83 -1.41
N VAL A 269 -15.16 -5.44 -1.58
CA VAL A 269 -14.35 -5.36 -2.80
C VAL A 269 -14.14 -6.75 -3.35
N GLU A 270 -14.66 -7.00 -4.53
CA GLU A 270 -14.42 -8.22 -5.31
C GLU A 270 -13.57 -7.92 -6.56
N SER A 271 -13.57 -6.64 -7.01
CA SER A 271 -12.83 -6.17 -8.19
C SER A 271 -12.37 -4.72 -8.02
N ALA A 272 -11.52 -4.24 -8.93
CA ALA A 272 -11.16 -2.83 -8.99
C ALA A 272 -12.36 -1.93 -9.35
N ASP A 273 -13.35 -2.46 -10.07
CA ASP A 273 -14.52 -1.71 -10.48
C ASP A 273 -15.35 -1.25 -9.27
N ASP A 274 -15.45 -2.07 -8.20
CA ASP A 274 -16.12 -1.70 -6.95
C ASP A 274 -15.46 -0.47 -6.29
N ILE A 275 -14.13 -0.39 -6.38
CA ILE A 275 -13.36 0.73 -5.84
C ILE A 275 -13.56 1.99 -6.69
N LEU A 276 -13.53 1.83 -8.02
CA LEU A 276 -13.73 2.93 -8.96
C LEU A 276 -15.14 3.51 -8.83
N GLU A 277 -16.17 2.66 -8.69
CA GLU A 277 -17.55 3.08 -8.46
C GLU A 277 -17.67 3.89 -7.16
N GLU A 278 -17.05 3.42 -6.06
CA GLU A 278 -17.06 4.14 -4.79
C GLU A 278 -16.42 5.52 -4.89
N LEU A 279 -15.36 5.65 -5.69
CA LEU A 279 -14.69 6.92 -5.94
C LEU A 279 -15.45 7.82 -6.93
N GLY A 280 -16.62 7.39 -7.44
CA GLY A 280 -17.40 8.12 -8.46
C GLY A 280 -16.72 8.19 -9.81
N MET A 281 -15.77 7.27 -10.09
CA MET A 281 -15.10 7.19 -11.37
C MET A 281 -15.94 6.39 -12.36
N LEU A 282 -15.96 6.83 -13.63
CA LEU A 282 -16.65 6.07 -14.68
C LEU A 282 -15.95 4.73 -14.89
N VAL A 283 -16.60 3.66 -14.51
CA VAL A 283 -16.20 2.31 -14.89
C VAL A 283 -16.40 2.18 -16.39
N ARG A 284 -15.33 2.21 -17.17
CA ARG A 284 -15.44 1.88 -18.61
C ARG A 284 -15.83 0.42 -18.69
N PRO A 285 -16.92 0.08 -19.43
CA PRO A 285 -17.24 -1.31 -19.68
C PRO A 285 -15.96 -1.99 -20.19
N ARG A 286 -15.46 -2.97 -19.47
CA ARG A 286 -14.39 -3.83 -20.00
C ARG A 286 -14.99 -4.42 -21.28
N LEU A 287 -14.51 -3.97 -22.45
CA LEU A 287 -14.67 -4.79 -23.64
C LEU A 287 -14.06 -6.13 -23.25
N PRO A 288 -14.82 -7.22 -23.33
CA PRO A 288 -14.25 -8.53 -23.00
C PRO A 288 -12.97 -8.63 -23.81
N PHE A 289 -11.82 -8.77 -23.12
CA PHE A 289 -10.59 -9.14 -23.82
C PHE A 289 -10.97 -10.33 -24.71
N PRO A 290 -10.57 -10.37 -25.98
CA PRO A 290 -10.71 -11.58 -26.73
C PRO A 290 -10.07 -12.66 -25.85
N ALA A 291 -10.91 -13.55 -25.32
CA ALA A 291 -10.47 -14.61 -24.44
C ALA A 291 -9.28 -15.27 -25.15
N ALA A 292 -8.14 -15.34 -24.49
CA ALA A 292 -7.04 -16.14 -25.03
C ALA A 292 -7.64 -17.47 -25.45
N PRO A 293 -7.31 -18.01 -26.63
CA PRO A 293 -7.95 -19.21 -27.13
C PRO A 293 -7.96 -20.23 -25.99
N PRO A 294 -9.12 -20.80 -25.67
CA PRO A 294 -9.26 -21.65 -24.49
C PRO A 294 -8.20 -22.75 -24.56
N ASP A 295 -7.50 -22.96 -23.46
CA ASP A 295 -6.52 -24.04 -23.38
C ASP A 295 -7.14 -25.33 -23.89
N PRO A 296 -6.55 -26.00 -24.89
CA PRO A 296 -7.17 -27.15 -25.55
C PRO A 296 -7.48 -28.28 -24.57
N VAL A 297 -6.71 -28.43 -23.48
CA VAL A 297 -6.97 -29.42 -22.42
C VAL A 297 -8.19 -29.02 -21.60
N LEU A 298 -8.28 -27.76 -21.17
CA LEU A 298 -9.44 -27.28 -20.41
C LEU A 298 -10.72 -27.27 -21.27
N ALA A 299 -10.59 -27.00 -22.56
CA ALA A 299 -11.72 -27.06 -23.51
C ALA A 299 -12.21 -28.47 -23.76
N SER A 300 -11.33 -29.50 -23.63
CA SER A 300 -11.67 -30.91 -23.81
C SER A 300 -12.36 -31.54 -22.59
N LEU A 301 -12.30 -30.88 -21.42
CA LEU A 301 -12.87 -31.35 -20.16
C LEU A 301 -14.22 -30.70 -19.88
N THR A 302 -15.25 -31.52 -19.68
CA THR A 302 -16.54 -31.07 -19.16
C THR A 302 -16.42 -30.79 -17.67
N PRO A 303 -16.89 -29.62 -17.18
CA PRO A 303 -16.86 -29.33 -15.75
C PRO A 303 -17.54 -30.40 -14.89
N GLY A 304 -16.86 -30.89 -13.86
CA GLY A 304 -17.39 -31.87 -12.93
C GLY A 304 -17.38 -33.34 -13.45
N GLU A 305 -17.09 -33.58 -14.74
CA GLU A 305 -17.02 -34.94 -15.29
C GLU A 305 -15.59 -35.46 -15.36
N PRO A 306 -15.26 -36.62 -14.74
CA PRO A 306 -13.95 -37.24 -14.84
C PRO A 306 -13.67 -37.81 -16.23
N SER A 307 -12.59 -37.39 -16.88
CA SER A 307 -12.14 -37.90 -18.17
C SER A 307 -10.79 -38.62 -18.04
N ASP A 308 -10.59 -39.69 -18.79
CA ASP A 308 -9.30 -40.40 -18.87
C ASP A 308 -8.35 -39.73 -19.89
N LEU A 309 -7.07 -40.12 -19.82
CA LEU A 309 -6.02 -39.58 -20.68
C LEU A 309 -6.28 -39.71 -22.17
N ASP A 310 -6.83 -40.84 -22.59
CA ASP A 310 -7.08 -41.12 -24.01
C ASP A 310 -8.17 -40.22 -24.54
N THR A 311 -9.27 -40.06 -23.79
CA THR A 311 -10.36 -39.14 -24.11
C THR A 311 -9.89 -37.71 -24.19
N ILE A 312 -9.01 -37.29 -23.25
CA ILE A 312 -8.45 -35.92 -23.23
C ILE A 312 -7.51 -35.74 -24.43
N ALA A 313 -6.68 -36.68 -24.77
CA ALA A 313 -5.80 -36.66 -25.93
C ALA A 313 -6.58 -36.48 -27.24
N ASP A 314 -7.60 -37.32 -27.43
CA ASP A 314 -8.45 -37.29 -28.62
C ASP A 314 -9.19 -35.96 -28.79
N ARG A 315 -9.78 -35.41 -27.71
CA ARG A 315 -10.54 -34.18 -27.74
C ARG A 315 -9.65 -32.92 -27.82
N SER A 316 -8.48 -32.92 -27.19
CA SER A 316 -7.55 -31.80 -27.22
C SER A 316 -6.67 -31.73 -28.46
N GLY A 317 -6.54 -32.87 -29.17
CA GLY A 317 -5.64 -33.00 -30.31
C GLY A 317 -4.15 -32.99 -29.94
N LEU A 318 -3.81 -33.13 -28.65
CA LEU A 318 -2.44 -33.11 -28.17
C LEU A 318 -1.86 -34.53 -28.12
N SER A 319 -0.63 -34.67 -28.59
CA SER A 319 0.10 -35.93 -28.40
C SER A 319 0.36 -36.21 -26.90
N PRO A 320 0.45 -37.45 -26.46
CA PRO A 320 0.72 -37.84 -25.06
C PRO A 320 1.92 -37.11 -24.46
N ALA A 321 2.98 -36.92 -25.25
CA ALA A 321 4.20 -36.20 -24.82
C ALA A 321 3.97 -34.72 -24.49
N LYS A 322 2.99 -34.09 -25.12
CA LYS A 322 2.59 -32.70 -24.85
C LYS A 322 1.47 -32.58 -23.82
N LEU A 323 0.62 -33.62 -23.76
CA LEU A 323 -0.55 -33.65 -22.87
C LEU A 323 -0.14 -33.78 -21.39
N LEU A 324 0.75 -34.71 -21.06
CA LEU A 324 1.13 -34.99 -19.67
C LEU A 324 1.75 -33.78 -18.94
N PRO A 325 2.74 -33.06 -19.52
CA PRO A 325 3.27 -31.87 -18.90
C PRO A 325 2.20 -30.78 -18.71
N ARG A 326 1.28 -30.64 -19.67
CA ARG A 326 0.21 -29.66 -19.59
C ARG A 326 -0.83 -30.00 -18.53
N LEU A 327 -1.21 -31.24 -18.38
CA LEU A 327 -2.09 -31.69 -17.30
C LEU A 327 -1.44 -31.42 -15.94
N PHE A 328 -0.14 -31.69 -15.78
CA PHE A 328 0.57 -31.43 -14.55
C PHE A 328 0.60 -29.93 -14.22
N GLU A 329 0.84 -29.08 -15.21
CA GLU A 329 0.81 -27.62 -15.03
C GLU A 329 -0.58 -27.11 -14.61
N LEU A 330 -1.65 -27.62 -15.24
CA LEU A 330 -3.03 -27.27 -14.92
C LEU A 330 -3.45 -27.79 -13.53
N GLU A 331 -2.95 -28.93 -13.11
CA GLU A 331 -3.16 -29.49 -11.78
C GLU A 331 -2.47 -28.62 -10.71
N LEU A 332 -1.22 -28.20 -10.94
CA LEU A 332 -0.51 -27.27 -10.06
C LEU A 332 -1.22 -25.91 -9.95
N ARG A 333 -1.83 -25.45 -11.03
CA ARG A 333 -2.66 -24.23 -11.03
C ARG A 333 -4.04 -24.45 -10.39
N GLY A 334 -4.39 -25.69 -10.03
CA GLY A 334 -5.70 -26.03 -9.47
C GLY A 334 -6.87 -25.85 -10.44
N SER A 335 -6.61 -25.80 -11.75
CA SER A 335 -7.64 -25.74 -12.80
C SER A 335 -8.23 -27.11 -13.10
N ILE A 336 -7.51 -28.18 -12.79
CA ILE A 336 -7.97 -29.55 -12.84
C ILE A 336 -7.56 -30.26 -11.56
N ALA A 337 -8.26 -31.37 -11.24
CA ALA A 337 -7.92 -32.24 -10.14
C ALA A 337 -7.85 -33.70 -10.64
N ARG A 338 -6.88 -34.48 -10.11
CA ARG A 338 -6.79 -35.90 -10.34
C ARG A 338 -7.75 -36.67 -9.44
N VAL A 339 -8.54 -37.54 -10.02
CA VAL A 339 -9.49 -38.41 -9.29
C VAL A 339 -9.14 -39.89 -9.46
N GLY A 340 -9.79 -40.74 -8.70
CA GLY A 340 -9.50 -42.19 -8.73
C GLY A 340 -9.52 -42.80 -10.13
N GLY A 341 -8.61 -43.77 -10.37
CA GLY A 341 -8.49 -44.42 -11.65
C GLY A 341 -7.70 -43.66 -12.72
N GLY A 342 -6.85 -42.70 -12.33
CA GLY A 342 -6.02 -41.92 -13.28
C GLY A 342 -6.77 -40.92 -14.14
N ARG A 343 -8.00 -40.57 -13.76
CA ARG A 343 -8.85 -39.61 -14.46
C ARG A 343 -8.64 -38.20 -13.94
N PHE A 344 -8.95 -37.22 -14.78
CA PHE A 344 -8.87 -35.80 -14.48
C PHE A 344 -10.26 -35.13 -14.56
N VAL A 345 -10.54 -34.22 -13.67
CA VAL A 345 -11.77 -33.46 -13.67
C VAL A 345 -11.41 -31.97 -13.73
N ARG A 346 -12.12 -31.22 -14.54
CA ARG A 346 -12.02 -29.76 -14.55
C ARG A 346 -12.66 -29.18 -13.29
N VAL A 347 -11.86 -28.41 -12.56
CA VAL A 347 -12.32 -27.65 -11.39
C VAL A 347 -12.66 -26.26 -11.89
N ASP A 348 -13.96 -26.02 -12.15
CA ASP A 348 -14.39 -24.64 -12.36
C ASP A 348 -14.27 -23.92 -11.02
N ARG A 349 -13.32 -23.01 -10.92
CA ARG A 349 -13.38 -21.96 -9.92
C ARG A 349 -14.51 -21.03 -10.36
N SER A 350 -15.76 -21.44 -10.09
CA SER A 350 -16.85 -20.48 -10.09
C SER A 350 -16.45 -19.38 -9.13
N CYS A 351 -16.43 -18.15 -9.59
CA CYS A 351 -16.08 -16.89 -8.95
C CYS A 351 -16.63 -16.74 -7.54
#